data_e859a3213184fb0b60ed79c480c9dcf9
#
_entry.id   e859a3213184fb0b60ed79c480c9dcf9
#
_cell.length_a   1.000
_cell.length_b   1.000
_cell.length_c   1.000
_cell.angle_alpha   90.00
_cell.angle_beta   90.00
_cell.angle_gamma   90.00
#
_symmetry.space_group_name_H-M   'P 1'
#
loop_
_entity.id
_entity.type
_entity.pdbx_description
1 polymer ?
#
loop_
_entity_poly.entity_id
_entity_poly.type
_entity_poly.pdbx_seq_one_letter_code
_entity_poly.pdbx_strand_id
1 'polypeptide(L)'
;MSQFDKLLQQIKNLDRNMRFDELRKVLEHYGYSMSGPASGSSHKTFRKPGKYPITIPQHEPIKRVYVEMVKEIVESEEENE
;
A
#
# COMPACT_ATOMS: atom_id res chain seq x y z
N MET A 1 -7.89 19.22 4.27
CA MET A 1 -7.27 18.04 3.64
C MET A 1 -8.04 16.79 4.00
N SER A 2 -8.24 15.91 3.03
CA SER A 2 -8.91 14.65 3.29
C SER A 2 -7.98 13.70 4.04
N GLN A 3 -8.58 12.67 4.65
CA GLN A 3 -7.77 11.62 5.29
C GLN A 3 -6.85 10.93 4.29
N PHE A 4 -7.31 10.81 3.05
CA PHE A 4 -6.50 10.20 2.00
C PHE A 4 -5.24 11.02 1.73
N ASP A 5 -5.35 12.34 1.71
CA ASP A 5 -4.17 13.20 1.51
C ASP A 5 -3.16 13.02 2.63
N LYS A 6 -3.62 12.83 3.86
CA LYS A 6 -2.73 12.56 4.98
C LYS A 6 -1.99 11.24 4.79
N LEU A 7 -2.69 10.22 4.32
CA LEU A 7 -2.07 8.92 4.07
C LEU A 7 -0.99 9.02 3.01
N LEU A 8 -1.24 9.78 1.94
CA LEU A 8 -0.24 10.00 0.91
C LEU A 8 0.99 10.69 1.47
N GLN A 9 0.80 11.70 2.32
CA GLN A 9 1.92 12.40 2.94
C GLN A 9 2.71 11.47 3.84
N GLN A 10 2.04 10.64 4.62
CA GLN A 10 2.72 9.68 5.48
C GLN A 10 3.57 8.71 4.67
N ILE A 11 3.04 8.22 3.56
CA ILE A 11 3.77 7.31 2.68
C ILE A 11 4.99 8.00 2.09
N LYS A 12 4.82 9.22 1.59
CA LYS A 12 5.92 9.99 0.99
C LYS A 12 7.02 10.31 1.99
N ASN A 13 6.65 10.46 3.26
CA ASN A 13 7.60 10.72 4.34
C ASN A 13 8.15 9.44 4.97
N LEU A 14 7.76 8.27 4.48
CA LEU A 14 8.17 6.97 5.01
C LEU A 14 7.89 6.86 6.51
N ASP A 15 6.68 7.22 6.90
CA ASP A 15 6.24 7.19 8.28
C ASP A 15 6.39 5.77 8.86
N ARG A 16 7.01 5.67 10.03
CA ARG A 16 7.28 4.38 10.68
C ARG A 16 6.07 3.78 11.37
N ASN A 17 5.01 4.55 11.52
CA ASN A 17 3.82 4.13 12.23
C ASN A 17 2.64 3.80 11.31
N MET A 18 2.92 3.57 10.04
CA MET A 18 1.86 3.20 9.10
C MET A 18 1.28 1.83 9.44
N ARG A 19 -0.03 1.73 9.27
CA ARG A 19 -0.77 0.49 9.50
C ARG A 19 -1.11 -0.18 8.17
N PHE A 20 -1.33 -1.48 8.23
CA PHE A 20 -1.69 -2.24 7.03
C PHE A 20 -2.92 -1.65 6.32
N ASP A 21 -3.98 -1.33 7.08
CA ASP A 21 -5.21 -0.79 6.50
C ASP A 21 -4.97 0.52 5.77
N GLU A 22 -4.03 1.32 6.24
CA GLU A 22 -3.71 2.59 5.61
C GLU A 22 -3.07 2.39 4.24
N LEU A 23 -2.14 1.44 4.14
CA LEU A 23 -1.53 1.10 2.86
C LEU A 23 -2.57 0.49 1.91
N ARG A 24 -3.44 -0.36 2.43
CA ARG A 24 -4.52 -0.97 1.66
C ARG A 24 -5.42 0.07 1.03
N LYS A 25 -5.82 1.07 1.81
CA LYS A 25 -6.69 2.15 1.31
C LYS A 25 -6.07 2.88 0.13
N VAL A 26 -4.78 3.16 0.23
CA VAL A 26 -4.07 3.86 -0.84
C VAL A 26 -3.96 2.99 -2.07
N LEU A 27 -3.59 1.72 -1.90
CA LEU A 27 -3.45 0.82 -3.04
C LEU A 27 -4.78 0.59 -3.74
N GLU A 28 -5.86 0.42 -2.98
CA GLU A 28 -7.19 0.25 -3.56
C GLU A 28 -7.65 1.49 -4.32
N HIS A 29 -7.28 2.66 -3.82
CA HIS A 29 -7.60 3.91 -4.52
C HIS A 29 -6.99 3.93 -5.94
N TYR A 30 -5.79 3.38 -6.09
CA TYR A 30 -5.10 3.33 -7.38
C TYR A 30 -5.44 2.10 -8.21
N GLY A 31 -6.45 1.34 -7.82
CA GLY A 31 -6.94 0.24 -8.63
C GLY A 31 -6.39 -1.13 -8.29
N TYR A 32 -5.63 -1.25 -7.22
CA TYR A 32 -5.16 -2.56 -6.76
C TYR A 32 -6.27 -3.29 -6.02
N SER A 33 -6.31 -4.60 -6.18
CA SER A 33 -7.24 -5.46 -5.46
C SER A 33 -6.47 -6.36 -4.52
N MET A 34 -6.94 -6.43 -3.28
CA MET A 34 -6.31 -7.30 -2.30
C MET A 34 -6.77 -8.74 -2.50
N SER A 35 -5.84 -9.66 -2.57
CA SER A 35 -6.12 -11.08 -2.62
C SER A 35 -5.17 -11.82 -1.71
N GLY A 36 -5.54 -13.00 -1.30
CA GLY A 36 -4.70 -13.80 -0.45
C GLY A 36 -5.38 -15.09 -0.09
N PRO A 37 -4.67 -16.02 0.52
CA PRO A 37 -5.27 -17.28 0.95
C PRO A 37 -6.41 -17.01 1.92
N ALA A 38 -7.42 -17.85 1.83
CA ALA A 38 -8.65 -17.70 2.60
C ALA A 38 -8.42 -17.85 4.10
N SER A 39 -7.32 -18.42 4.52
CA SER A 39 -7.10 -18.67 5.95
C SER A 39 -5.62 -18.67 6.30
N GLY A 40 -5.31 -18.17 7.47
CA GLY A 40 -4.05 -18.40 8.15
C GLY A 40 -2.82 -17.64 7.69
N SER A 41 -2.86 -16.92 6.60
CA SER A 41 -1.70 -16.16 6.15
C SER A 41 -1.75 -14.73 6.65
N SER A 42 -0.64 -14.25 7.19
CA SER A 42 -0.50 -12.85 7.58
C SER A 42 -0.07 -11.98 6.42
N HIS A 43 0.11 -12.54 5.23
CA HIS A 43 0.53 -11.80 4.03
C HIS A 43 -0.64 -11.67 3.06
N LYS A 44 -0.82 -10.48 2.53
CA LYS A 44 -1.83 -10.22 1.51
C LYS A 44 -1.17 -9.70 0.25
N THR A 45 -1.66 -10.13 -0.90
CA THR A 45 -1.13 -9.72 -2.19
C THR A 45 -2.09 -8.73 -2.84
N PHE A 46 -1.55 -7.62 -3.31
CA PHE A 46 -2.30 -6.61 -4.04
C PHE A 46 -1.94 -6.70 -5.51
N ARG A 47 -2.95 -6.77 -6.37
CA ARG A 47 -2.77 -6.95 -7.82
C ARG A 47 -3.52 -5.88 -8.58
N LYS A 48 -2.91 -5.45 -9.70
CA LYS A 48 -3.52 -4.51 -10.62
C LYS A 48 -3.14 -4.93 -12.04
N PRO A 49 -4.09 -4.96 -13.00
CA PRO A 49 -3.76 -5.30 -14.39
C PRO A 49 -2.62 -4.44 -14.93
N GLY A 50 -1.64 -5.07 -15.53
CA GLY A 50 -0.50 -4.36 -16.11
C GLY A 50 0.58 -3.97 -15.12
N LYS A 51 0.44 -4.34 -13.86
CA LYS A 51 1.42 -4.01 -12.81
C LYS A 51 1.86 -5.28 -12.10
N TYR A 52 3.06 -5.24 -11.53
CA TYR A 52 3.56 -6.35 -10.73
C TYR A 52 2.81 -6.45 -9.42
N PRO A 53 2.55 -7.66 -8.94
CA PRO A 53 1.90 -7.82 -7.64
C PRO A 53 2.83 -7.39 -6.50
N ILE A 54 2.23 -6.91 -5.42
CA ILE A 54 2.96 -6.53 -4.22
C ILE A 54 2.36 -7.26 -3.03
N THR A 55 3.21 -7.90 -2.23
CA THR A 55 2.79 -8.64 -1.04
C THR A 55 3.21 -7.89 0.21
N ILE A 56 2.26 -7.63 1.09
CA ILE A 56 2.50 -6.88 2.32
C ILE A 56 2.03 -7.71 3.51
N PRO A 57 2.90 -7.90 4.53
CA PRO A 57 2.50 -8.60 5.74
C PRO A 57 1.56 -7.75 6.57
N GLN A 58 0.66 -8.40 7.29
CA GLN A 58 -0.36 -7.71 8.09
C GLN A 58 0.10 -7.35 9.50
N HIS A 59 1.40 -7.44 9.81
CA HIS A 59 1.82 -6.99 11.12
C HIS A 59 2.10 -5.50 11.18
N GLU A 60 1.83 -4.94 12.34
CA GLU A 60 1.97 -3.50 12.58
C GLU A 60 3.01 -3.24 13.65
N PRO A 61 3.78 -2.16 13.52
CA PRO A 61 3.77 -1.26 12.37
C PRO A 61 4.38 -1.91 11.12
N ILE A 62 3.98 -1.43 9.96
CA ILE A 62 4.50 -1.95 8.69
C ILE A 62 5.96 -1.56 8.54
N LYS A 63 6.80 -2.51 8.13
CA LYS A 63 8.22 -2.23 7.95
C LYS A 63 8.44 -1.20 6.83
N ARG A 64 9.46 -0.39 7.01
CA ARG A 64 9.78 0.69 6.08
C ARG A 64 9.90 0.22 4.62
N VAL A 65 10.45 -0.96 4.39
CA VAL A 65 10.63 -1.46 3.02
C VAL A 65 9.30 -1.54 2.28
N TYR A 66 8.23 -1.91 2.98
CA TYR A 66 6.91 -2.00 2.35
C TYR A 66 6.32 -0.62 2.11
N VAL A 67 6.56 0.32 3.01
CA VAL A 67 6.12 1.70 2.81
C VAL A 67 6.83 2.29 1.59
N GLU A 68 8.13 2.01 1.43
CA GLU A 68 8.89 2.45 0.27
C GLU A 68 8.32 1.88 -1.03
N MET A 69 7.92 0.61 -1.02
CA MET A 69 7.31 -0.01 -2.19
C MET A 69 6.01 0.68 -2.59
N VAL A 70 5.18 0.99 -1.60
CA VAL A 70 3.92 1.69 -1.85
C VAL A 70 4.18 3.12 -2.31
N LYS A 71 5.21 3.77 -1.75
CA LYS A 71 5.59 5.11 -2.17
C LYS A 71 5.95 5.13 -3.67
N GLU A 72 6.73 4.17 -4.12
CA GLU A 72 7.08 4.08 -5.53
C GLU A 72 5.84 3.93 -6.42
N ILE A 73 4.89 3.12 -5.97
CA ILE A 73 3.63 2.93 -6.69
C ILE A 73 2.86 4.26 -6.76
N VAL A 74 2.74 4.95 -5.64
CA VAL A 74 2.02 6.23 -5.58
C VAL A 74 2.64 7.24 -6.54
N GLU A 75 3.96 7.37 -6.51
CA GLU A 75 4.66 8.32 -7.37
C GLU A 75 4.50 7.97 -8.84
N SER A 76 4.55 6.69 -9.17
CA SER A 76 4.35 6.24 -10.53
C SER A 76 2.93 6.53 -11.03
N GLU A 77 1.93 6.29 -10.18
CA GLU A 77 0.54 6.55 -10.56
C GLU A 77 0.27 8.05 -10.70
N GLU A 78 0.88 8.86 -9.86
CA GLU A 78 0.74 10.31 -9.96
C GLU A 78 1.33 10.85 -11.26
N GLU A 79 2.42 10.27 -11.73
CA GLU A 79 3.06 10.67 -12.99
C GLU A 79 2.22 10.30 -14.21
N ASN A 80 1.37 9.29 -14.08
CA ASN A 80 0.57 8.79 -15.19
C ASN A 80 -0.84 9.39 -15.26
N GLU A 81 -1.13 10.33 -14.41
CA GLU A 81 -2.42 11.02 -14.43
C GLU A 81 -2.51 12.12 -15.48
#